data_08035f086bb878b99b4456ebfb0ecab8
#
_entry.id   08035f086bb878b99b4456ebfb0ecab8
#
_cell.length_a   1.000
_cell.length_b   1.000
_cell.length_c   1.000
_cell.angle_alpha   90.00
_cell.angle_beta   90.00
_cell.angle_gamma   90.00
#
_symmetry.space_group_name_H-M   'P 1'
#
loop_
_entity.id
_entity.type
_entity.pdbx_description
1 polymer ?
#
loop_
_entity_poly.entity_id
_entity_poly.type
_entity_poly.pdbx_seq_one_letter_code
_entity_poly.pdbx_strand_id
1 'polypeptide(L)'
;MSAAQARAVRTLAEPIVSGFAADLEDVVVRQAGRRRIVRVVVDHDGGLSLDLVAEISRALSAALDDSDALGSAPYVLEVSSPGVDRPLTAERHWRRAIGRLVEVALTSGAHVAGRVAAADADSATLATDAGERVVAFADVRRALVQVEFARADEAELDAESPADLEDAEPAEPGAEA
;
A
#
# COMPACT_ATOMS: atom_id res chain seq x y z
N MET A 1 14.65 -25.03 -2.11
CA MET A 1 13.90 -24.99 -3.39
C MET A 1 13.17 -23.65 -3.59
N SER A 2 12.61 -23.01 -2.56
CA SER A 2 11.86 -21.76 -2.70
C SER A 2 12.63 -20.54 -3.21
N ALA A 3 13.90 -20.36 -2.82
CA ALA A 3 14.69 -19.19 -3.24
C ALA A 3 15.04 -19.18 -4.75
N ALA A 4 15.25 -20.33 -5.37
CA ALA A 4 15.50 -20.44 -6.81
C ALA A 4 14.22 -20.12 -7.60
N GLN A 5 13.07 -20.62 -7.13
CA GLN A 5 11.76 -20.33 -7.71
C GLN A 5 11.37 -18.86 -7.56
N ALA A 6 11.61 -18.26 -6.39
CA ALA A 6 11.39 -16.83 -6.18
C ALA A 6 12.22 -15.97 -7.15
N ARG A 7 13.48 -16.35 -7.41
CA ARG A 7 14.30 -15.66 -8.41
C ARG A 7 13.77 -15.83 -9.83
N ALA A 8 13.36 -17.04 -10.23
CA ALA A 8 12.77 -17.29 -11.54
C ALA A 8 11.47 -16.47 -11.75
N VAL A 9 10.60 -16.47 -10.75
CA VAL A 9 9.38 -15.66 -10.76
C VAL A 9 9.71 -14.17 -10.81
N ARG A 10 10.69 -13.69 -10.04
CA ARG A 10 11.12 -12.28 -10.08
C ARG A 10 11.61 -11.87 -11.47
N THR A 11 12.46 -12.68 -12.10
CA THR A 11 12.99 -12.41 -13.45
C THR A 11 11.86 -12.32 -14.48
N LEU A 12 10.84 -13.17 -14.35
CA LEU A 12 9.67 -13.16 -15.23
C LEU A 12 8.74 -11.96 -14.94
N ALA A 13 8.55 -11.62 -13.67
CA ALA A 13 7.62 -10.58 -13.24
C ALA A 13 8.14 -9.15 -13.50
N GLU A 14 9.45 -8.93 -13.40
CA GLU A 14 10.08 -7.62 -13.54
C GLU A 14 9.65 -6.86 -14.82
N PRO A 15 9.81 -7.41 -16.03
CA PRO A 15 9.42 -6.72 -17.25
C PRO A 15 7.90 -6.51 -17.36
N ILE A 16 7.11 -7.42 -16.80
CA ILE A 16 5.65 -7.32 -16.83
C ILE A 16 5.20 -6.15 -15.95
N VAL A 17 5.66 -6.11 -14.71
CA VAL A 17 5.32 -5.05 -13.75
C VAL A 17 5.79 -3.68 -14.26
N SER A 18 7.02 -3.60 -14.80
CA SER A 18 7.55 -2.38 -15.40
C SER A 18 6.73 -1.89 -16.59
N GLY A 19 6.10 -2.79 -17.35
CA GLY A 19 5.18 -2.44 -18.44
C GLY A 19 3.93 -1.67 -17.99
N PHE A 20 3.57 -1.77 -16.72
CA PHE A 20 2.51 -0.99 -16.07
C PHE A 20 3.01 0.27 -15.34
N ALA A 21 4.25 0.70 -15.60
CA ALA A 21 4.93 1.79 -14.88
C ALA A 21 4.95 1.57 -13.35
N ALA A 22 4.90 0.31 -12.92
CA ALA A 22 4.96 -0.11 -11.53
C ALA A 22 6.35 -0.70 -11.19
N ASP A 23 6.70 -0.71 -9.92
CA ASP A 23 7.92 -1.32 -9.40
C ASP A 23 7.61 -2.67 -8.75
N LEU A 24 8.42 -3.66 -9.09
CA LEU A 24 8.42 -4.95 -8.41
C LEU A 24 9.25 -4.87 -7.13
N GLU A 25 8.56 -4.90 -6.00
CA GLU A 25 9.19 -4.69 -4.71
C GLU A 25 9.67 -5.99 -4.06
N ASP A 26 8.80 -7.00 -4.03
CA ASP A 26 9.17 -8.30 -3.47
C ASP A 26 8.47 -9.45 -4.19
N VAL A 27 9.12 -10.61 -4.17
CA VAL A 27 8.57 -11.89 -4.65
C VAL A 27 8.87 -12.97 -3.63
N VAL A 28 7.84 -13.56 -3.09
CA VAL A 28 7.93 -14.66 -2.13
C VAL A 28 7.21 -15.89 -2.68
N VAL A 29 7.90 -17.02 -2.72
CA VAL A 29 7.29 -18.30 -3.06
C VAL A 29 7.35 -19.21 -1.84
N ARG A 30 6.17 -19.62 -1.35
CA ARG A 30 6.02 -20.50 -0.19
C ARG A 30 5.27 -21.76 -0.55
N GLN A 31 5.61 -22.86 0.11
CA GLN A 31 4.83 -24.09 0.05
C GLN A 31 3.70 -24.01 1.08
N ALA A 32 2.47 -24.27 0.66
CA ALA A 32 1.28 -24.37 1.50
C ALA A 32 0.53 -25.67 1.20
N GLY A 33 0.89 -26.72 1.92
CA GLY A 33 0.40 -28.06 1.65
C GLY A 33 0.80 -28.54 0.25
N ARG A 34 -0.18 -28.88 -0.59
CA ARG A 34 0.04 -29.31 -1.99
C ARG A 34 0.13 -28.16 -2.99
N ARG A 35 -0.12 -26.91 -2.57
CA ARG A 35 -0.10 -25.71 -3.42
C ARG A 35 1.11 -24.87 -3.09
N ARG A 36 1.48 -24.01 -4.02
CA ARG A 36 2.41 -22.91 -3.79
C ARG A 36 1.65 -21.60 -3.66
N ILE A 37 2.11 -20.75 -2.78
CA ILE A 37 1.65 -19.35 -2.70
C ILE A 37 2.77 -18.51 -3.28
N VAL A 38 2.47 -17.81 -4.36
CA VAL A 38 3.34 -16.84 -5.02
C VAL A 38 2.82 -15.46 -4.67
N ARG A 39 3.50 -14.76 -3.77
CA ARG A 39 3.18 -13.40 -3.43
C ARG A 39 4.11 -12.46 -4.20
N VAL A 40 3.51 -11.57 -4.96
CA VAL A 40 4.19 -10.51 -5.70
C VAL A 40 3.76 -9.17 -5.10
N VAL A 41 4.72 -8.42 -4.58
CA VAL A 41 4.49 -7.09 -4.02
C VAL A 41 4.89 -6.07 -5.06
N VAL A 42 3.96 -5.23 -5.45
CA VAL A 42 4.16 -4.18 -6.46
C VAL A 42 3.82 -2.83 -5.87
N ASP A 43 4.49 -1.79 -6.35
CA ASP A 43 4.26 -0.41 -5.93
C ASP A 43 4.18 0.52 -7.16
N HIS A 44 3.51 1.66 -7.03
CA HIS A 44 3.29 2.60 -8.13
C HIS A 44 3.28 4.04 -7.60
N ASP A 45 3.88 5.00 -8.34
CA ASP A 45 4.01 6.39 -7.88
C ASP A 45 2.65 7.08 -7.66
N GLY A 46 1.65 6.74 -8.45
CA GLY A 46 0.26 7.23 -8.29
C GLY A 46 -0.59 6.43 -7.30
N GLY A 47 0.01 5.48 -6.56
CA GLY A 47 -0.73 4.48 -5.79
C GLY A 47 -1.24 3.32 -6.66
N LEU A 48 -1.68 2.26 -6.01
CA LEU A 48 -2.20 1.04 -6.67
C LEU A 48 -3.72 1.02 -6.56
N SER A 49 -4.39 1.26 -7.69
CA SER A 49 -5.83 1.02 -7.79
C SER A 49 -6.12 -0.50 -7.87
N LEU A 50 -7.34 -0.89 -7.50
CA LEU A 50 -7.77 -2.29 -7.63
C LEU A 50 -7.75 -2.77 -9.09
N ASP A 51 -8.07 -1.90 -10.04
CA ASP A 51 -8.05 -2.21 -11.47
C ASP A 51 -6.63 -2.49 -11.94
N LEU A 52 -5.66 -1.64 -11.56
CA LEU A 52 -4.25 -1.84 -11.89
C LEU A 52 -3.70 -3.15 -11.29
N VAL A 53 -4.04 -3.45 -10.04
CA VAL A 53 -3.67 -4.73 -9.41
C VAL A 53 -4.26 -5.92 -10.17
N ALA A 54 -5.52 -5.82 -10.62
CA ALA A 54 -6.18 -6.87 -11.39
C ALA A 54 -5.55 -7.07 -12.78
N GLU A 55 -5.13 -5.98 -13.44
CA GLU A 55 -4.43 -6.06 -14.74
C GLU A 55 -3.05 -6.71 -14.59
N ILE A 56 -2.25 -6.26 -13.62
CA ILE A 56 -0.94 -6.86 -13.32
C ILE A 56 -1.11 -8.34 -12.94
N SER A 57 -2.10 -8.67 -12.11
CA SER A 57 -2.36 -10.06 -11.71
C SER A 57 -2.68 -10.96 -12.89
N ARG A 58 -3.51 -10.50 -13.84
CA ARG A 58 -3.84 -11.26 -15.06
C ARG A 58 -2.63 -11.47 -15.95
N ALA A 59 -1.81 -10.43 -16.14
CA ALA A 59 -0.61 -10.51 -16.96
C ALA A 59 0.44 -11.46 -16.33
N LEU A 60 0.63 -11.38 -15.00
CA LEU A 60 1.51 -12.29 -14.27
C LEU A 60 1.03 -13.74 -14.29
N SER A 61 -0.29 -13.96 -14.14
CA SER A 61 -0.86 -15.31 -14.20
C SER A 61 -0.61 -15.95 -15.56
N ALA A 62 -0.90 -15.24 -16.65
CA ALA A 62 -0.68 -15.74 -18.01
C ALA A 62 0.80 -16.11 -18.23
N ALA A 63 1.73 -15.25 -17.82
CA ALA A 63 3.16 -15.51 -17.99
C ALA A 63 3.67 -16.66 -17.10
N LEU A 64 3.13 -16.83 -15.89
CA LEU A 64 3.47 -17.93 -15.01
C LEU A 64 2.95 -19.27 -15.55
N ASP A 65 1.74 -19.29 -16.14
CA ASP A 65 1.14 -20.47 -16.74
C ASP A 65 1.89 -20.94 -18.00
N ASP A 66 2.46 -19.99 -18.76
CA ASP A 66 3.28 -20.25 -19.94
C ASP A 66 4.74 -20.62 -19.60
N SER A 67 5.14 -20.57 -18.31
CA SER A 67 6.52 -20.77 -17.88
C SER A 67 6.71 -22.00 -17.01
N ASP A 68 7.94 -22.52 -16.96
CA ASP A 68 8.37 -23.57 -16.03
C ASP A 68 8.88 -23.03 -14.67
N ALA A 69 8.73 -21.73 -14.40
CA ALA A 69 9.29 -21.08 -13.21
C ALA A 69 8.82 -21.72 -11.89
N LEU A 70 7.60 -22.26 -11.87
CA LEU A 70 7.02 -22.95 -10.72
C LEU A 70 6.96 -24.47 -10.90
N GLY A 71 7.29 -25.02 -12.09
CA GLY A 71 7.08 -26.41 -12.43
C GLY A 71 5.60 -26.79 -12.41
N SER A 72 5.27 -28.08 -12.39
CA SER A 72 3.91 -28.61 -12.56
C SER A 72 2.99 -28.52 -11.33
N ALA A 73 3.46 -28.00 -10.19
CA ALA A 73 2.61 -27.93 -9.00
C ALA A 73 1.65 -26.73 -9.05
N PRO A 74 0.39 -26.90 -8.63
CA PRO A 74 -0.58 -25.81 -8.62
C PRO A 74 -0.12 -24.68 -7.69
N TYR A 75 -0.45 -23.45 -8.08
CA TYR A 75 -0.11 -22.26 -7.30
C TYR A 75 -1.33 -21.35 -7.08
N VAL A 76 -1.20 -20.45 -6.13
CA VAL A 76 -2.08 -19.30 -5.92
C VAL A 76 -1.23 -18.05 -6.05
N LEU A 77 -1.60 -17.16 -6.95
CA LEU A 77 -0.96 -15.86 -7.12
C LEU A 77 -1.64 -14.82 -6.23
N GLU A 78 -0.86 -14.16 -5.42
CA GLU A 78 -1.28 -13.01 -4.60
C GLU A 78 -0.50 -11.79 -5.07
N VAL A 79 -1.18 -10.79 -5.65
CA VAL A 79 -0.60 -9.48 -5.99
C VAL A 79 -1.09 -8.45 -5.00
N SER A 80 -0.17 -7.74 -4.36
CA SER A 80 -0.51 -6.77 -3.32
C SER A 80 0.42 -5.57 -3.35
N SER A 81 -0.04 -4.46 -2.75
CA SER A 81 0.83 -3.32 -2.44
C SER A 81 1.75 -3.63 -1.24
N PRO A 82 2.86 -2.89 -1.08
CA PRO A 82 3.62 -2.89 0.16
C PRO A 82 2.73 -2.43 1.31
N GLY A 83 2.70 -3.20 2.40
CA GLY A 83 2.01 -2.77 3.62
C GLY A 83 2.71 -1.56 4.27
N VAL A 84 2.01 -0.89 5.19
CA VAL A 84 2.54 0.23 5.99
C VAL A 84 3.74 -0.18 6.86
N ASP A 85 3.87 -1.47 7.19
CA ASP A 85 4.99 -2.02 7.96
C ASP A 85 6.29 -2.16 7.14
N ARG A 86 6.25 -1.84 5.85
CA ARG A 86 7.43 -1.91 5.00
C ARG A 86 8.42 -0.80 5.33
N PRO A 87 9.69 -1.13 5.61
CA PRO A 87 10.72 -0.12 5.81
C PRO A 87 10.99 0.69 4.52
N LEU A 88 11.21 1.99 4.68
CA LEU A 88 11.66 2.88 3.62
C LEU A 88 13.17 2.66 3.41
N THR A 89 13.54 1.85 2.40
CA THR A 89 14.94 1.43 2.17
C THR A 89 15.56 2.00 0.89
N ALA A 90 14.77 2.62 0.03
CA ALA A 90 15.22 3.21 -1.23
C ALA A 90 14.66 4.63 -1.37
N GLU A 91 15.35 5.48 -2.13
CA GLU A 91 14.92 6.86 -2.44
C GLU A 91 13.45 6.94 -2.86
N ARG A 92 13.02 6.08 -3.79
CA ARG A 92 11.62 6.06 -4.28
C ARG A 92 10.60 5.84 -3.16
N HIS A 93 10.95 5.10 -2.09
CA HIS A 93 10.06 4.88 -0.95
C HIS A 93 9.85 6.18 -0.16
N TRP A 94 10.90 6.96 -0.01
CA TRP A 94 10.83 8.26 0.66
C TRP A 94 10.08 9.29 -0.18
N ARG A 95 10.30 9.31 -1.51
CA ARG A 95 9.52 10.17 -2.41
C ARG A 95 8.02 9.87 -2.33
N ARG A 96 7.64 8.60 -2.33
CA ARG A 96 6.24 8.16 -2.17
C ARG A 96 5.66 8.43 -0.79
N ALA A 97 6.52 8.60 0.20
CA ALA A 97 6.14 8.95 1.57
C ALA A 97 6.02 10.46 1.80
N ILE A 98 6.28 11.33 0.79
CA ILE A 98 6.10 12.78 0.94
C ILE A 98 4.66 13.06 1.39
N GLY A 99 4.52 13.92 2.42
CA GLY A 99 3.25 14.21 3.05
C GLY A 99 2.81 13.20 4.12
N ARG A 100 3.49 12.06 4.28
CA ARG A 100 3.15 11.01 5.27
C ARG A 100 3.98 11.20 6.55
N LEU A 101 3.39 10.86 7.68
CA LEU A 101 4.10 10.76 8.95
C LEU A 101 4.98 9.51 8.94
N VAL A 102 6.25 9.66 9.33
CA VAL A 102 7.20 8.55 9.44
C VAL A 102 7.87 8.53 10.80
N GLU A 103 8.20 7.33 11.25
CA GLU A 103 9.09 7.11 12.39
C GLU A 103 10.41 6.56 11.89
N VAL A 104 11.51 7.22 12.24
CA VAL A 104 12.86 6.90 11.81
C VAL A 104 13.71 6.55 13.02
N ALA A 105 14.23 5.32 13.06
CA ALA A 105 15.27 4.91 13.99
C ALA A 105 16.64 5.11 13.31
N LEU A 106 17.48 5.93 13.91
CA LEU A 106 18.83 6.22 13.43
C LEU A 106 19.85 5.19 13.91
N THR A 107 20.96 5.07 13.20
CA THR A 107 22.12 4.24 13.56
C THR A 107 22.73 4.66 14.91
N SER A 108 22.63 5.93 15.26
CA SER A 108 23.02 6.47 16.56
C SER A 108 22.17 5.99 17.75
N GLY A 109 21.04 5.31 17.47
CA GLY A 109 20.05 4.92 18.47
C GLY A 109 18.96 5.97 18.75
N ALA A 110 19.08 7.18 18.18
CA ALA A 110 18.03 8.20 18.29
C ALA A 110 16.82 7.85 17.43
N HIS A 111 15.65 8.33 17.83
CA HIS A 111 14.39 8.23 17.08
C HIS A 111 13.92 9.62 16.66
N VAL A 112 13.38 9.73 15.46
CA VAL A 112 12.81 10.95 14.91
C VAL A 112 11.47 10.61 14.31
N ALA A 113 10.42 11.29 14.74
CA ALA A 113 9.11 11.24 14.10
C ALA A 113 8.87 12.58 13.40
N GLY A 114 8.32 12.54 12.20
CA GLY A 114 8.02 13.74 11.43
C GLY A 114 7.36 13.42 10.11
N ARG A 115 6.77 14.44 9.49
CA ARG A 115 6.18 14.33 8.16
C ARG A 115 7.25 14.54 7.10
N VAL A 116 7.32 13.65 6.13
CA VAL A 116 8.25 13.81 5.00
C VAL A 116 7.85 15.05 4.20
N ALA A 117 8.68 16.08 4.23
CA ALA A 117 8.47 17.32 3.47
C ALA A 117 9.12 17.24 2.08
N ALA A 118 10.29 16.61 2.00
CA ALA A 118 11.02 16.40 0.75
C ALA A 118 11.91 15.15 0.85
N ALA A 119 12.28 14.60 -0.30
CA ALA A 119 13.27 13.53 -0.40
C ALA A 119 14.11 13.72 -1.67
N ASP A 120 15.40 13.51 -1.55
CA ASP A 120 16.38 13.50 -2.64
C ASP A 120 17.07 12.13 -2.73
N ALA A 121 18.19 12.05 -3.47
CA ALA A 121 18.92 10.81 -3.68
C ALA A 121 19.52 10.22 -2.39
N ASP A 122 19.92 11.07 -1.43
CA ASP A 122 20.74 10.68 -0.28
C ASP A 122 20.10 11.01 1.07
N SER A 123 19.02 11.79 1.08
CA SER A 123 18.41 12.29 2.31
C SER A 123 16.90 12.54 2.20
N ALA A 124 16.25 12.69 3.35
CA ALA A 124 14.89 13.18 3.45
C ALA A 124 14.81 14.33 4.47
N THR A 125 13.97 15.30 4.17
CA THR A 125 13.63 16.40 5.09
C THR A 125 12.33 16.04 5.79
N LEU A 126 12.35 16.02 7.12
CA LEU A 126 11.21 15.74 7.97
C LEU A 126 10.76 17.04 8.67
N ALA A 127 9.49 17.38 8.53
CA ALA A 127 8.85 18.39 9.36
C ALA A 127 8.49 17.73 10.70
N THR A 128 9.13 18.18 11.77
CA THR A 128 8.94 17.70 13.14
C THR A 128 8.38 18.81 14.03
N ASP A 129 7.91 18.47 15.22
CA ASP A 129 7.43 19.47 16.20
C ASP A 129 8.51 20.51 16.59
N ALA A 130 9.79 20.12 16.45
CA ALA A 130 10.94 21.00 16.74
C ALA A 130 11.44 21.79 15.50
N GLY A 131 10.76 21.67 14.35
CA GLY A 131 11.14 22.26 13.07
C GLY A 131 11.61 21.21 12.05
N GLU A 132 12.15 21.69 10.94
CA GLU A 132 12.64 20.81 9.88
C GLU A 132 13.95 20.12 10.29
N ARG A 133 14.04 18.84 9.94
CA ARG A 133 15.22 18.01 10.18
C ARG A 133 15.58 17.21 8.94
N VAL A 134 16.80 17.37 8.46
CA VAL A 134 17.36 16.54 7.39
C VAL A 134 17.92 15.26 7.99
N VAL A 135 17.56 14.13 7.39
CA VAL A 135 18.01 12.79 7.76
C VAL A 135 18.67 12.14 6.56
N ALA A 136 19.98 11.88 6.64
CA ALA A 136 20.72 11.18 5.60
C ALA A 136 20.31 9.69 5.61
N PHE A 137 20.09 9.08 4.44
CA PHE A 137 19.70 7.67 4.36
C PHE A 137 20.75 6.73 4.94
N ALA A 138 22.03 7.10 4.87
CA ALA A 138 23.13 6.36 5.49
C ALA A 138 23.02 6.25 7.02
N ASP A 139 22.35 7.21 7.66
CA ASP A 139 22.14 7.24 9.10
C ASP A 139 20.85 6.53 9.53
N VAL A 140 20.04 6.07 8.59
CA VAL A 140 18.77 5.39 8.87
C VAL A 140 19.01 3.91 9.10
N ARG A 141 18.70 3.44 10.31
CA ARG A 141 18.64 2.01 10.62
C ARG A 141 17.32 1.40 10.17
N ARG A 142 16.23 2.12 10.36
CA ARG A 142 14.86 1.72 9.98
C ARG A 142 13.97 2.95 9.91
N ALA A 143 13.12 3.00 8.89
CA ALA A 143 12.07 4.02 8.79
C ALA A 143 10.75 3.36 8.37
N LEU A 144 9.64 3.76 8.97
CA LEU A 144 8.30 3.23 8.71
C LEU A 144 7.31 4.38 8.57
N VAL A 145 6.39 4.23 7.64
CA VAL A 145 5.22 5.11 7.56
C VAL A 145 4.27 4.76 8.70
N GLN A 146 3.79 5.78 9.42
CA GLN A 146 2.81 5.63 10.47
C GLN A 146 1.39 5.68 9.89
N VAL A 147 0.49 4.88 10.43
CA VAL A 147 -0.93 4.95 10.10
C VAL A 147 -1.53 6.13 10.85
N GLU A 148 -1.95 7.13 10.10
CA GLU A 148 -2.72 8.25 10.64
C GLU A 148 -4.20 7.91 10.47
N PHE A 149 -4.90 7.71 11.57
CA PHE A 149 -6.36 7.71 11.53
C PHE A 149 -6.78 9.17 11.45
N ALA A 150 -7.26 9.63 10.29
CA ALA A 150 -7.95 10.90 10.22
C ALA A 150 -9.09 10.84 11.24
N ARG A 151 -9.08 11.75 12.25
CA ARG A 151 -10.32 12.07 12.94
C ARG A 151 -11.24 12.57 11.84
N ALA A 152 -12.35 11.87 11.63
CA ALA A 152 -13.44 12.44 10.84
C ALA A 152 -13.70 13.82 11.45
N ASP A 153 -13.50 14.86 10.63
CA ASP A 153 -13.79 16.20 11.06
C ASP A 153 -15.24 16.20 11.54
N GLU A 154 -15.45 16.62 12.81
CA GLU A 154 -16.77 16.79 13.44
C GLU A 154 -17.60 17.86 12.73
N ALA A 155 -17.18 18.35 11.57
CA ALA A 155 -17.81 19.40 10.79
C ALA A 155 -18.89 18.94 9.80
N GLU A 156 -19.14 17.63 9.62
CA GLU A 156 -20.21 17.14 8.72
C GLU A 156 -21.40 16.50 9.44
N LEU A 157 -21.46 16.54 10.78
CA LEU A 157 -22.60 15.99 11.52
C LEU A 157 -23.69 17.02 11.92
N ASP A 158 -23.51 18.30 11.56
CA ASP A 158 -24.48 19.37 11.88
C ASP A 158 -25.41 19.79 10.71
N ALA A 159 -25.50 19.00 9.64
CA ALA A 159 -26.31 19.36 8.46
C ALA A 159 -27.53 18.48 8.22
N GLU A 160 -28.03 17.74 9.20
CA GLU A 160 -29.38 17.18 9.16
C GLU A 160 -30.13 17.56 10.45
N SER A 161 -30.69 18.77 10.42
CA SER A 161 -31.70 19.21 11.40
C SER A 161 -32.97 18.40 11.16
N PRO A 162 -33.55 17.75 12.19
CA PRO A 162 -34.81 17.04 12.05
C PRO A 162 -36.01 18.03 12.20
N ALA A 163 -36.22 18.87 11.20
CA ALA A 163 -37.27 19.90 11.25
C ALA A 163 -38.26 19.84 10.09
N ASP A 164 -38.42 18.68 9.42
CA ASP A 164 -39.45 18.53 8.37
C ASP A 164 -40.25 17.21 8.47
N LEU A 165 -40.64 16.82 9.69
CA LEU A 165 -41.59 15.72 9.90
C LEU A 165 -42.73 16.12 10.83
N GLU A 166 -43.30 17.31 10.63
CA GLU A 166 -44.64 17.67 11.16
C GLU A 166 -45.45 18.23 10.00
N ASP A 167 -46.26 17.37 9.39
CA ASP A 167 -47.58 17.61 8.82
C ASP A 167 -47.99 16.46 7.89
N ALA A 168 -48.36 15.32 8.51
CA ALA A 168 -49.24 14.36 7.85
C ALA A 168 -50.51 14.22 8.71
N GLU A 169 -51.56 14.96 8.34
CA GLU A 169 -52.91 14.82 8.90
C GLU A 169 -53.39 13.35 8.77
N PRO A 170 -54.05 12.84 9.80
CA PRO A 170 -54.70 11.53 9.71
C PRO A 170 -56.01 11.64 8.91
N ALA A 171 -56.09 10.92 7.79
CA ALA A 171 -57.33 10.75 7.03
C ALA A 171 -58.35 10.00 7.87
N GLU A 172 -59.54 10.62 8.02
CA GLU A 172 -60.70 10.06 8.68
C GLU A 172 -61.24 8.82 7.95
N PRO A 173 -61.72 7.79 8.67
CA PRO A 173 -62.42 6.67 8.05
C PRO A 173 -63.86 7.06 7.75
N GLY A 174 -64.17 7.19 6.46
CA GLY A 174 -65.55 7.36 5.99
C GLY A 174 -66.43 6.16 6.35
N ALA A 175 -67.49 6.43 7.05
CA ALA A 175 -68.60 5.53 7.26
C ALA A 175 -69.48 5.46 5.99
N GLU A 176 -69.84 4.23 5.62
CA GLU A 176 -71.06 3.94 4.79
C GLU A 176 -71.53 2.55 5.16
N ALA A 177 -72.66 2.50 5.41
CA ALA A 177 -73.99 2.03 5.45
C ALA A 177 -74.21 0.79 4.62
#